data_0d55e3a18b58b60d247c85ce36fdf3b3
#
_entry.id   0d55e3a18b58b60d247c85ce36fdf3b3
#
_cell.length_a   1.000
_cell.length_b   1.000
_cell.length_c   1.000
_cell.angle_alpha   90.00
_cell.angle_beta   90.00
_cell.angle_gamma   90.00
#
_symmetry.space_group_name_H-M   'P 1'
#
loop_
_entity.id
_entity.type
_entity.pdbx_description
1 polymer ?
#
loop_
_entity_poly.entity_id
_entity_poly.type
_entity_poly.pdbx_seq_one_letter_code
_entity_poly.pdbx_strand_id
1 'polypeptide(L)'
;MDTFECLSCGPLASRDPYSPFCPGCGEPLFIASAACPGGRRIHEDKALAIAKFADFLPLEHIDPALSLGEGMTPLVPLGRVGRALGLAEIYGKNEAQNPTWSFKDRGTAVAVQKAVSLGTQRIGTVSTGNMAASTAAYGARAGLETFVLLKEGSSAASLQAAAIFGPRLVAVEGDYGALFEASLGIGKRLGITFMNSIDPYRMEGYKVTAFEIFLQLGRRAPRSVIVPLSSGGHLLGLMRGFADLEREGLIQTYPQIVGVQAEGCAPLAQAFDKGLAKYERIAPGRTIAHAIANPTPPAGNAVLRMMRERDGLLLAVSDEDMLEAQRELASSEGLFCQPESATTLAALKRLRDAGRLRAGEGSVVLILTGSGLKTLHLLASAPLEIHHFAIDGLEAGLARLSKRA
;
A
#
# COMPACT_ATOMS: atom_id res chain seq x y z
N MET A 1 10.43 -9.50 -23.92
CA MET A 1 11.18 -8.83 -22.81
C MET A 1 10.48 -7.54 -22.47
N ASP A 2 10.34 -7.23 -21.16
CA ASP A 2 9.70 -5.99 -20.74
C ASP A 2 10.55 -4.77 -21.09
N THR A 3 9.91 -3.71 -21.56
CA THR A 3 10.54 -2.42 -21.78
C THR A 3 10.42 -1.59 -20.50
N PHE A 4 11.48 -0.90 -20.12
CA PHE A 4 11.49 -0.03 -18.95
C PHE A 4 11.56 1.43 -19.35
N GLU A 5 10.98 2.27 -18.52
CA GLU A 5 10.97 3.72 -18.70
C GLU A 5 11.29 4.44 -17.37
N CYS A 6 11.90 5.59 -17.50
CA CYS A 6 12.12 6.56 -16.44
C CYS A 6 11.29 7.81 -16.72
N LEU A 7 10.57 8.35 -15.75
CA LEU A 7 9.77 9.56 -15.95
C LEU A 7 10.60 10.77 -16.35
N SER A 8 11.90 10.80 -16.03
CA SER A 8 12.82 11.90 -16.37
C SER A 8 13.57 11.68 -17.68
N CYS A 9 14.01 10.44 -17.93
CA CYS A 9 14.94 10.12 -19.03
C CYS A 9 14.25 9.44 -20.22
N GLY A 10 12.98 9.04 -20.07
CA GLY A 10 12.25 8.31 -21.09
C GLY A 10 12.57 6.81 -21.13
N PRO A 11 12.31 6.12 -22.27
CA PRO A 11 12.54 4.69 -22.45
C PRO A 11 14.01 4.31 -22.29
N LEU A 12 14.27 3.14 -21.69
CA LEU A 12 15.62 2.59 -21.52
C LEU A 12 15.88 1.44 -22.51
N ALA A 13 17.04 1.47 -23.16
CA ALA A 13 17.49 0.39 -24.05
C ALA A 13 17.87 -0.88 -23.25
N SER A 14 18.35 -0.72 -22.03
CA SER A 14 18.72 -1.83 -21.12
C SER A 14 18.68 -1.38 -19.66
N ARG A 15 18.51 -2.32 -18.73
CA ARG A 15 18.62 -2.06 -17.30
C ARG A 15 19.47 -3.12 -16.60
N ASP A 16 19.98 -2.79 -15.42
CA ASP A 16 20.48 -3.78 -14.47
C ASP A 16 19.26 -4.49 -13.82
N PRO A 17 19.11 -5.83 -13.97
CA PRO A 17 17.98 -6.57 -13.42
C PRO A 17 17.91 -6.51 -11.88
N TYR A 18 19.00 -6.17 -11.22
CA TYR A 18 19.09 -6.06 -9.76
C TYR A 18 18.85 -4.63 -9.24
N SER A 19 18.70 -3.64 -10.13
CA SER A 19 18.45 -2.25 -9.74
C SER A 19 17.06 -1.78 -10.18
N PRO A 20 16.26 -1.20 -9.27
CA PRO A 20 15.00 -0.57 -9.61
C PRO A 20 15.16 0.88 -10.09
N PHE A 21 16.40 1.36 -10.21
CA PHE A 21 16.70 2.76 -10.52
C PHE A 21 17.21 2.96 -11.94
N CYS A 22 16.87 4.13 -12.49
CA CYS A 22 17.41 4.62 -13.75
C CYS A 22 18.92 4.87 -13.62
N PRO A 23 19.75 4.27 -14.49
CA PRO A 23 21.21 4.49 -14.44
C PRO A 23 21.61 5.92 -14.77
N GLY A 24 20.76 6.70 -15.46
CA GLY A 24 21.07 8.07 -15.86
C GLY A 24 20.77 9.11 -14.78
N CYS A 25 19.72 8.94 -13.97
CA CYS A 25 19.28 9.97 -13.03
C CYS A 25 18.95 9.47 -11.62
N GLY A 26 18.99 8.15 -11.36
CA GLY A 26 18.70 7.58 -10.05
C GLY A 26 17.20 7.54 -9.68
N GLU A 27 16.30 7.97 -10.55
CA GLU A 27 14.85 7.89 -10.32
C GLU A 27 14.35 6.45 -10.48
N PRO A 28 13.22 6.07 -9.85
CA PRO A 28 12.68 4.73 -10.01
C PRO A 28 12.31 4.44 -11.46
N LEU A 29 12.48 3.18 -11.83
CA LEU A 29 12.08 2.66 -13.13
C LEU A 29 10.66 2.11 -13.08
N PHE A 30 9.96 2.26 -14.20
CA PHE A 30 8.65 1.71 -14.45
C PHE A 30 8.68 0.74 -15.62
N ILE A 31 7.73 -0.17 -15.68
CA ILE A 31 7.51 -0.98 -16.87
C ILE A 31 6.69 -0.14 -17.84
N ALA A 32 7.22 0.06 -19.03
CA ALA A 32 6.52 0.80 -20.06
C ALA A 32 5.26 0.04 -20.48
N SER A 33 4.15 0.74 -20.54
CA SER A 33 2.91 0.18 -21.04
C SER A 33 2.98 0.02 -22.55
N ALA A 34 3.21 -1.20 -23.03
CA ALA A 34 3.18 -1.50 -24.46
C ALA A 34 1.77 -1.23 -25.03
N ALA A 35 1.69 -0.81 -26.28
CA ALA A 35 0.43 -0.77 -27.01
C ALA A 35 -0.14 -2.20 -27.13
N CYS A 36 -1.42 -2.37 -26.82
CA CYS A 36 -2.13 -3.64 -26.98
C CYS A 36 -3.04 -3.52 -28.21
N PRO A 37 -2.70 -4.14 -29.36
CA PRO A 37 -3.58 -4.14 -30.51
C PRO A 37 -4.94 -4.77 -30.17
N GLY A 38 -6.02 -4.00 -30.33
CA GLY A 38 -7.37 -4.44 -29.97
C GLY A 38 -7.83 -4.06 -28.55
N GLY A 39 -6.99 -3.31 -27.80
CA GLY A 39 -7.27 -2.84 -26.45
C GLY A 39 -7.06 -3.92 -25.37
N ARG A 40 -6.91 -3.50 -24.12
CA ARG A 40 -6.79 -4.39 -22.97
C ARG A 40 -8.15 -4.78 -22.43
N ARG A 41 -8.28 -6.04 -22.04
CA ARG A 41 -9.54 -6.60 -21.52
C ARG A 41 -9.44 -6.92 -20.04
N ILE A 42 -10.55 -6.79 -19.36
CA ILE A 42 -10.75 -7.27 -18.00
C ILE A 42 -11.47 -8.62 -18.11
N HIS A 43 -10.83 -9.68 -17.67
CA HIS A 43 -11.34 -11.05 -17.73
C HIS A 43 -12.10 -11.37 -16.44
N GLU A 44 -13.35 -10.87 -16.35
CA GLU A 44 -14.16 -10.98 -15.11
C GLU A 44 -14.49 -12.42 -14.72
N ASP A 45 -14.48 -13.36 -15.68
CA ASP A 45 -14.68 -14.79 -15.50
C ASP A 45 -13.54 -15.49 -14.73
N LYS A 46 -12.34 -14.89 -14.68
CA LYS A 46 -11.20 -15.47 -13.98
C LYS A 46 -11.37 -15.40 -12.47
N ALA A 47 -10.91 -16.42 -11.75
CA ALA A 47 -11.01 -16.48 -10.29
C ALA A 47 -9.98 -15.57 -9.60
N LEU A 48 -8.73 -15.61 -10.03
CA LEU A 48 -7.64 -14.83 -9.43
C LEU A 48 -7.65 -13.39 -9.89
N ALA A 49 -7.42 -12.45 -8.95
CA ALA A 49 -7.37 -11.03 -9.26
C ALA A 49 -6.34 -10.70 -10.34
N ILE A 50 -5.12 -11.20 -10.23
CA ILE A 50 -4.07 -10.96 -11.23
C ILE A 50 -4.45 -11.54 -12.60
N ALA A 51 -5.20 -12.64 -12.67
CA ALA A 51 -5.66 -13.22 -13.92
C ALA A 51 -6.81 -12.41 -14.56
N LYS A 52 -7.68 -11.77 -13.74
CA LYS A 52 -8.72 -10.86 -14.25
C LYS A 52 -8.09 -9.67 -15.01
N PHE A 53 -6.93 -9.22 -14.59
CA PHE A 53 -6.26 -8.04 -15.12
C PHE A 53 -4.96 -8.37 -15.86
N ALA A 54 -4.83 -9.60 -16.37
CA ALA A 54 -3.62 -10.10 -17.02
C ALA A 54 -3.13 -9.19 -18.15
N ASP A 55 -4.03 -8.68 -18.99
CA ASP A 55 -3.68 -7.81 -20.12
C ASP A 55 -3.01 -6.47 -19.68
N PHE A 56 -3.17 -6.09 -18.42
CA PHE A 56 -2.60 -4.88 -17.83
C PHE A 56 -1.27 -5.13 -17.09
N LEU A 57 -0.86 -6.40 -16.96
CA LEU A 57 0.29 -6.80 -16.16
C LEU A 57 1.41 -7.34 -17.07
N PRO A 58 2.68 -7.20 -16.68
CA PRO A 58 3.84 -7.65 -17.47
C PRO A 58 4.09 -9.16 -17.27
N LEU A 59 3.04 -9.96 -17.34
CA LEU A 59 3.08 -11.41 -17.11
C LEU A 59 2.59 -12.12 -18.37
N GLU A 60 3.48 -12.84 -19.05
CA GLU A 60 3.13 -13.64 -20.22
C GLU A 60 2.29 -14.87 -19.84
N HIS A 61 2.53 -15.39 -18.64
CA HIS A 61 1.79 -16.49 -18.04
C HIS A 61 1.58 -16.22 -16.55
N ILE A 62 0.43 -16.63 -16.04
CA ILE A 62 0.09 -16.59 -14.61
C ILE A 62 -0.06 -18.02 -14.13
N ASP A 63 0.83 -18.44 -13.23
CA ASP A 63 0.74 -19.73 -12.55
C ASP A 63 -0.16 -19.61 -11.31
N PRO A 64 -1.35 -20.23 -11.30
CA PRO A 64 -2.25 -20.17 -10.16
C PRO A 64 -1.65 -20.78 -8.88
N ALA A 65 -0.68 -21.71 -9.03
CA ALA A 65 -0.03 -22.35 -7.89
C ALA A 65 0.81 -21.38 -7.06
N LEU A 66 1.23 -20.24 -7.63
CA LEU A 66 2.01 -19.22 -6.93
C LEU A 66 1.13 -18.20 -6.19
N SER A 67 -0.18 -18.15 -6.47
CA SER A 67 -1.11 -17.26 -5.78
C SER A 67 -1.49 -17.81 -4.40
N LEU A 68 -1.74 -16.91 -3.46
CA LEU A 68 -2.34 -17.17 -2.16
C LEU A 68 -3.78 -16.64 -2.08
N GLY A 69 -4.36 -16.20 -3.21
CA GLY A 69 -5.70 -15.62 -3.28
C GLY A 69 -5.73 -14.12 -2.99
N GLU A 70 -4.63 -13.43 -3.25
CA GLU A 70 -4.51 -11.97 -3.12
C GLU A 70 -5.45 -11.22 -4.07
N GLY A 71 -5.87 -10.04 -3.63
CA GLY A 71 -6.73 -9.16 -4.42
C GLY A 71 -8.22 -9.43 -4.25
N MET A 72 -9.04 -8.76 -5.07
CA MET A 72 -10.51 -8.67 -4.95
C MET A 72 -10.98 -8.38 -3.52
N THR A 73 -10.16 -7.62 -2.78
CA THR A 73 -10.48 -7.21 -1.41
C THR A 73 -11.77 -6.39 -1.38
N PRO A 74 -12.55 -6.47 -0.30
CA PRO A 74 -13.83 -5.75 -0.24
C PRO A 74 -13.68 -4.24 -0.38
N LEU A 75 -14.59 -3.63 -1.14
CA LEU A 75 -14.86 -2.20 -1.13
C LEU A 75 -16.08 -1.97 -0.23
N VAL A 76 -15.83 -1.61 1.03
CA VAL A 76 -16.85 -1.54 2.09
C VAL A 76 -17.45 -0.13 2.15
N PRO A 77 -18.77 0.04 2.03
CA PRO A 77 -19.40 1.34 2.25
C PRO A 77 -19.25 1.79 3.71
N LEU A 78 -18.80 3.02 3.93
CA LEU A 78 -18.62 3.61 5.27
C LEU A 78 -19.82 4.49 5.62
N GLY A 79 -20.97 3.87 5.82
CA GLY A 79 -22.25 4.59 5.91
C GLY A 79 -22.44 5.42 7.17
N ARG A 80 -21.86 5.03 8.32
CA ARG A 80 -21.93 5.82 9.55
C ARG A 80 -20.98 7.02 9.49
N VAL A 81 -19.75 6.78 9.07
CA VAL A 81 -18.76 7.83 8.83
C VAL A 81 -19.29 8.82 7.79
N GLY A 82 -19.85 8.33 6.68
CA GLY A 82 -20.44 9.16 5.64
C GLY A 82 -21.52 10.10 6.17
N ARG A 83 -22.46 9.55 6.94
CA ARG A 83 -23.52 10.38 7.57
C ARG A 83 -22.95 11.45 8.52
N ALA A 84 -21.99 11.07 9.35
CA ALA A 84 -21.35 12.01 10.29
C ALA A 84 -20.59 13.12 9.56
N LEU A 85 -20.03 12.84 8.39
CA LEU A 85 -19.30 13.81 7.59
C LEU A 85 -20.18 14.58 6.58
N GLY A 86 -21.46 14.21 6.41
CA GLY A 86 -22.34 14.78 5.39
C GLY A 86 -21.94 14.38 3.95
N LEU A 87 -21.29 13.24 3.79
CA LEU A 87 -20.81 12.70 2.50
C LEU A 87 -21.53 11.38 2.18
N ALA A 88 -22.13 11.27 1.00
CA ALA A 88 -22.99 10.15 0.66
C ALA A 88 -22.24 8.87 0.28
N GLU A 89 -21.13 8.97 -0.46
CA GLU A 89 -20.44 7.85 -1.08
C GLU A 89 -19.00 7.76 -0.58
N ILE A 90 -18.81 7.22 0.63
CA ILE A 90 -17.47 6.93 1.16
C ILE A 90 -17.30 5.41 1.24
N TYR A 91 -16.13 4.93 0.80
CA TYR A 91 -15.80 3.51 0.80
C TYR A 91 -14.42 3.28 1.41
N GLY A 92 -14.28 2.18 2.15
CA GLY A 92 -13.00 1.63 2.58
C GLY A 92 -12.57 0.48 1.67
N LYS A 93 -11.47 0.60 0.95
CA LYS A 93 -10.83 -0.52 0.25
C LYS A 93 -10.02 -1.31 1.26
N ASN A 94 -10.59 -2.43 1.72
CA ASN A 94 -10.07 -3.17 2.87
C ASN A 94 -8.94 -4.13 2.49
N GLU A 95 -7.73 -3.62 2.35
CA GLU A 95 -6.53 -4.39 2.02
C GLU A 95 -6.07 -5.35 3.14
N ALA A 96 -6.66 -5.27 4.33
CA ALA A 96 -6.44 -6.21 5.41
C ALA A 96 -6.94 -7.64 5.09
N GLN A 97 -7.77 -7.80 4.06
CA GLN A 97 -8.27 -9.09 3.61
C GLN A 97 -7.31 -9.84 2.65
N ASN A 98 -6.17 -9.25 2.33
CA ASN A 98 -5.12 -9.98 1.61
C ASN A 98 -4.48 -11.08 2.50
N PRO A 99 -3.88 -12.13 1.91
CA PRO A 99 -3.37 -13.31 2.63
C PRO A 99 -2.43 -13.02 3.80
N THR A 100 -1.54 -12.02 3.69
CA THR A 100 -0.69 -11.58 4.80
C THR A 100 -1.18 -10.29 5.44
N TRP A 101 -2.48 -10.01 5.33
CA TRP A 101 -3.20 -8.90 5.98
C TRP A 101 -2.71 -7.51 5.60
N SER A 102 -2.23 -7.34 4.37
CA SER A 102 -1.88 -6.01 3.83
C SER A 102 -1.81 -5.98 2.31
N PHE A 103 -1.89 -4.78 1.74
CA PHE A 103 -1.78 -4.53 0.29
C PHE A 103 -0.45 -5.03 -0.33
N LYS A 104 0.56 -5.33 0.50
CA LYS A 104 1.88 -5.78 0.02
C LYS A 104 1.79 -7.03 -0.85
N ASP A 105 0.81 -7.87 -0.59
CA ASP A 105 0.61 -9.13 -1.30
C ASP A 105 0.37 -8.93 -2.80
N ARG A 106 -0.31 -7.87 -3.18
CA ARG A 106 -0.56 -7.53 -4.59
C ARG A 106 0.73 -7.36 -5.39
N GLY A 107 1.63 -6.54 -4.86
CA GLY A 107 2.94 -6.32 -5.49
C GLY A 107 3.83 -7.54 -5.42
N THR A 108 3.80 -8.26 -4.29
CA THR A 108 4.60 -9.48 -4.12
C THR A 108 4.18 -10.57 -5.08
N ALA A 109 2.88 -10.78 -5.27
CA ALA A 109 2.37 -11.79 -6.20
C ALA A 109 2.90 -11.57 -7.62
N VAL A 110 2.78 -10.38 -8.17
CA VAL A 110 3.28 -10.07 -9.52
C VAL A 110 4.80 -10.19 -9.61
N ALA A 111 5.53 -9.68 -8.60
CA ALA A 111 6.99 -9.75 -8.59
C ALA A 111 7.50 -11.21 -8.49
N VAL A 112 6.84 -12.07 -7.69
CA VAL A 112 7.20 -13.49 -7.57
C VAL A 112 6.84 -14.26 -8.83
N GLN A 113 5.66 -14.06 -9.42
CA GLN A 113 5.30 -14.62 -10.72
C GLN A 113 6.41 -14.34 -11.77
N LYS A 114 6.83 -13.08 -11.83
CA LYS A 114 7.89 -12.67 -12.76
C LYS A 114 9.24 -13.27 -12.42
N ALA A 115 9.64 -13.29 -11.15
CA ALA A 115 10.90 -13.88 -10.71
C ALA A 115 10.99 -15.37 -11.09
N VAL A 116 9.93 -16.14 -10.85
CA VAL A 116 9.86 -17.56 -11.23
C VAL A 116 9.97 -17.70 -12.74
N SER A 117 9.26 -16.90 -13.53
CA SER A 117 9.33 -16.93 -15.01
C SER A 117 10.72 -16.60 -15.56
N LEU A 118 11.51 -15.83 -14.82
CA LEU A 118 12.92 -15.50 -15.14
C LEU A 118 13.93 -16.53 -14.59
N GLY A 119 13.48 -17.62 -13.95
CA GLY A 119 14.34 -18.64 -13.37
C GLY A 119 15.04 -18.23 -12.09
N THR A 120 14.59 -17.17 -11.41
CA THR A 120 15.13 -16.71 -10.12
C THR A 120 14.95 -17.79 -9.06
N GLN A 121 16.03 -18.09 -8.32
CA GLN A 121 16.02 -19.07 -7.22
C GLN A 121 16.04 -18.40 -5.84
N ARG A 122 16.50 -17.14 -5.77
CA ARG A 122 16.72 -16.40 -4.53
C ARG A 122 16.06 -15.03 -4.60
N ILE A 123 15.22 -14.74 -3.63
CA ILE A 123 14.60 -13.43 -3.48
C ILE A 123 14.92 -12.82 -2.13
N GLY A 124 14.77 -11.52 -2.01
CA GLY A 124 14.97 -10.84 -0.72
C GLY A 124 14.18 -9.54 -0.60
N THR A 125 14.18 -9.01 0.61
CA THR A 125 13.63 -7.68 0.90
C THR A 125 14.33 -7.07 2.11
N VAL A 126 14.39 -5.74 2.14
CA VAL A 126 14.81 -4.97 3.32
C VAL A 126 13.55 -4.46 4.02
N SER A 127 13.12 -5.13 5.09
CA SER A 127 11.90 -4.76 5.79
C SER A 127 11.74 -5.52 7.11
N THR A 128 11.08 -4.91 8.09
CA THR A 128 10.69 -5.53 9.37
C THR A 128 9.18 -5.72 9.51
N GLY A 129 8.37 -5.25 8.56
CA GLY A 129 6.91 -5.21 8.66
C GLY A 129 6.19 -5.96 7.56
N ASN A 130 5.10 -5.36 7.06
CA ASN A 130 4.20 -5.96 6.08
C ASN A 130 4.90 -6.51 4.83
N MET A 131 5.98 -5.86 4.36
CA MET A 131 6.70 -6.33 3.18
C MET A 131 7.54 -7.57 3.48
N ALA A 132 8.14 -7.67 4.68
CA ALA A 132 8.86 -8.87 5.11
C ALA A 132 7.93 -10.08 5.13
N ALA A 133 6.77 -9.95 5.80
CA ALA A 133 5.78 -11.02 5.89
C ALA A 133 5.27 -11.46 4.51
N SER A 134 4.92 -10.49 3.66
CA SER A 134 4.45 -10.78 2.30
C SER A 134 5.53 -11.47 1.44
N THR A 135 6.78 -10.95 1.42
CA THR A 135 7.87 -11.55 0.64
C THR A 135 8.19 -12.96 1.13
N ALA A 136 8.19 -13.18 2.46
CA ALA A 136 8.44 -14.51 3.03
C ALA A 136 7.34 -15.52 2.68
N ALA A 137 6.07 -15.12 2.77
CA ALA A 137 4.93 -15.99 2.45
C ALA A 137 4.93 -16.44 0.98
N TYR A 138 5.09 -15.49 0.05
CA TYR A 138 5.11 -15.81 -1.38
C TYR A 138 6.40 -16.51 -1.82
N GLY A 139 7.52 -16.21 -1.16
CA GLY A 139 8.76 -16.95 -1.37
C GLY A 139 8.63 -18.42 -0.94
N ALA A 140 8.04 -18.68 0.22
CA ALA A 140 7.73 -20.03 0.68
C ALA A 140 6.76 -20.76 -0.28
N ARG A 141 5.69 -20.05 -0.74
CA ARG A 141 4.73 -20.59 -1.70
C ARG A 141 5.38 -20.99 -3.03
N ALA A 142 6.36 -20.22 -3.49
CA ALA A 142 7.06 -20.43 -4.74
C ALA A 142 8.29 -21.38 -4.60
N GLY A 143 8.61 -21.84 -3.40
CA GLY A 143 9.80 -22.67 -3.14
C GLY A 143 11.13 -21.92 -3.34
N LEU A 144 11.13 -20.58 -3.20
CA LEU A 144 12.30 -19.74 -3.39
C LEU A 144 13.07 -19.56 -2.08
N GLU A 145 14.39 -19.58 -2.13
CA GLU A 145 15.22 -19.19 -0.99
C GLU A 145 15.01 -17.68 -0.72
N THR A 146 14.47 -17.37 0.46
CA THR A 146 14.03 -16.00 0.77
C THR A 146 14.87 -15.39 1.88
N PHE A 147 15.38 -14.17 1.63
CA PHE A 147 16.19 -13.39 2.57
C PHE A 147 15.41 -12.15 3.03
N VAL A 148 15.34 -11.95 4.33
CA VAL A 148 14.78 -10.73 4.93
C VAL A 148 15.87 -10.01 5.70
N LEU A 149 16.35 -8.90 5.13
CA LEU A 149 17.33 -8.05 5.80
C LEU A 149 16.60 -7.03 6.66
N LEU A 150 17.05 -6.87 7.88
CA LEU A 150 16.44 -6.00 8.87
C LEU A 150 17.51 -5.23 9.65
N LYS A 151 17.13 -4.06 10.14
CA LYS A 151 18.00 -3.31 11.04
C LYS A 151 18.07 -4.02 12.38
N GLU A 152 19.27 -4.12 12.95
CA GLU A 152 19.45 -4.62 14.31
C GLU A 152 18.61 -3.85 15.33
N GLY A 153 18.12 -4.52 16.38
CA GLY A 153 17.20 -3.96 17.35
C GLY A 153 15.75 -3.86 16.89
N SER A 154 15.40 -4.45 15.73
CA SER A 154 14.01 -4.53 15.28
C SER A 154 13.16 -5.39 16.23
N SER A 155 11.89 -5.00 16.43
CA SER A 155 10.98 -5.68 17.34
C SER A 155 10.76 -7.15 16.97
N ALA A 156 10.93 -8.05 17.94
CA ALA A 156 10.67 -9.48 17.75
C ALA A 156 9.24 -9.76 17.29
N ALA A 157 8.24 -9.03 17.79
CA ALA A 157 6.84 -9.20 17.40
C ALA A 157 6.61 -8.90 15.91
N SER A 158 7.30 -7.88 15.37
CA SER A 158 7.23 -7.56 13.93
C SER A 158 7.89 -8.63 13.06
N LEU A 159 8.90 -9.32 13.58
CA LEU A 159 9.65 -10.34 12.85
C LEU A 159 8.94 -11.70 12.85
N GLN A 160 8.20 -12.04 13.92
CA GLN A 160 7.49 -13.31 14.03
C GLN A 160 6.52 -13.54 12.87
N ALA A 161 5.85 -12.47 12.42
CA ALA A 161 4.92 -12.53 11.28
C ALA A 161 5.60 -12.92 9.95
N ALA A 162 6.91 -12.68 9.81
CA ALA A 162 7.69 -13.15 8.65
C ALA A 162 8.38 -14.48 8.94
N ALA A 163 8.89 -14.69 10.16
CA ALA A 163 9.66 -15.86 10.55
C ALA A 163 8.92 -17.19 10.37
N ILE A 164 7.59 -17.18 10.58
CA ILE A 164 6.73 -18.37 10.47
C ILE A 164 6.79 -19.00 9.05
N PHE A 165 7.12 -18.22 8.03
CA PHE A 165 7.25 -18.69 6.64
C PHE A 165 8.65 -19.22 6.29
N GLY A 166 9.58 -19.26 7.26
CA GLY A 166 10.90 -19.84 7.12
C GLY A 166 11.92 -19.07 6.26
N PRO A 167 11.88 -17.73 6.14
CA PRO A 167 12.91 -16.98 5.45
C PRO A 167 14.22 -16.98 6.27
N ARG A 168 15.34 -16.69 5.61
CA ARG A 168 16.58 -16.34 6.30
C ARG A 168 16.50 -14.90 6.81
N LEU A 169 16.35 -14.72 8.12
CA LEU A 169 16.35 -13.42 8.77
C LEU A 169 17.79 -12.99 9.03
N VAL A 170 18.18 -11.82 8.55
CA VAL A 170 19.54 -11.29 8.71
C VAL A 170 19.46 -9.90 9.34
N ALA A 171 19.85 -9.79 10.62
CA ALA A 171 19.97 -8.52 11.32
C ALA A 171 21.30 -7.85 10.93
N VAL A 172 21.23 -6.56 10.61
CA VAL A 172 22.37 -5.77 10.13
C VAL A 172 22.47 -4.48 10.95
N GLU A 173 23.66 -4.22 11.47
CA GLU A 173 23.98 -2.95 12.11
C GLU A 173 24.00 -1.83 11.06
N GLY A 174 23.41 -0.68 11.38
CA GLY A 174 23.47 0.49 10.54
C GLY A 174 22.12 1.16 10.24
N ASP A 175 22.14 2.06 9.25
CA ASP A 175 20.98 2.82 8.80
C ASP A 175 20.16 2.04 7.77
N TYR A 176 18.84 2.20 7.82
CA TYR A 176 17.94 1.52 6.88
C TYR A 176 18.19 1.89 5.41
N GLY A 177 18.48 3.16 5.12
CA GLY A 177 18.74 3.63 3.76
C GLY A 177 20.03 3.03 3.20
N ALA A 178 21.09 3.00 4.01
CA ALA A 178 22.36 2.37 3.65
C ALA A 178 22.19 0.85 3.41
N LEU A 179 21.39 0.17 4.25
CA LEU A 179 21.08 -1.24 4.07
C LEU A 179 20.29 -1.49 2.78
N PHE A 180 19.33 -0.62 2.47
CA PHE A 180 18.57 -0.69 1.23
C PHE A 180 19.49 -0.57 0.00
N GLU A 181 20.37 0.43 -0.02
CA GLU A 181 21.34 0.62 -1.13
C GLU A 181 22.32 -0.56 -1.25
N ALA A 182 22.88 -1.00 -0.13
CA ALA A 182 23.80 -2.13 -0.08
C ALA A 182 23.14 -3.41 -0.59
N SER A 183 21.84 -3.63 -0.30
CA SER A 183 21.12 -4.84 -0.73
C SER A 183 21.15 -5.02 -2.24
N LEU A 184 21.09 -3.96 -3.03
CA LEU A 184 21.08 -4.03 -4.49
C LEU A 184 22.43 -4.58 -5.02
N GLY A 185 23.55 -4.01 -4.56
CA GLY A 185 24.89 -4.47 -4.95
C GLY A 185 25.20 -5.88 -4.45
N ILE A 186 24.78 -6.22 -3.23
CA ILE A 186 24.91 -7.57 -2.66
C ILE A 186 24.06 -8.55 -3.48
N GLY A 187 22.83 -8.19 -3.80
CA GLY A 187 21.92 -9.00 -4.61
C GLY A 187 22.52 -9.37 -5.95
N LYS A 188 23.11 -8.40 -6.64
CA LYS A 188 23.81 -8.64 -7.92
C LYS A 188 24.96 -9.64 -7.80
N ARG A 189 25.79 -9.53 -6.76
CA ARG A 189 26.92 -10.44 -6.55
C ARG A 189 26.52 -11.86 -6.13
N LEU A 190 25.43 -11.99 -5.38
CA LEU A 190 24.97 -13.25 -4.82
C LEU A 190 23.80 -13.88 -5.59
N GLY A 191 23.32 -13.25 -6.67
CA GLY A 191 22.15 -13.71 -7.41
C GLY A 191 20.84 -13.67 -6.59
N ILE A 192 20.69 -12.68 -5.72
CA ILE A 192 19.48 -12.46 -4.91
C ILE A 192 18.71 -11.28 -5.49
N THR A 193 17.49 -11.53 -5.97
CA THR A 193 16.61 -10.44 -6.45
C THR A 193 15.91 -9.78 -5.27
N PHE A 194 16.37 -8.59 -4.89
CA PHE A 194 15.75 -7.80 -3.81
C PHE A 194 14.51 -7.07 -4.30
N MET A 195 13.34 -7.62 -3.98
CA MET A 195 12.02 -7.07 -4.29
C MET A 195 11.62 -6.00 -3.26
N ASN A 196 12.32 -4.86 -3.25
CA ASN A 196 12.04 -3.77 -2.33
C ASN A 196 10.80 -2.96 -2.76
N SER A 197 10.41 -1.94 -1.97
CA SER A 197 9.13 -1.21 -2.11
C SER A 197 8.91 -0.51 -3.46
N ILE A 198 9.98 -0.24 -4.20
CA ILE A 198 9.95 0.41 -5.52
C ILE A 198 10.38 -0.53 -6.65
N ASP A 199 10.37 -1.83 -6.42
CA ASP A 199 10.58 -2.79 -7.49
C ASP A 199 9.53 -2.58 -8.59
N PRO A 200 9.92 -2.49 -9.87
CA PRO A 200 8.99 -2.19 -10.97
C PRO A 200 7.82 -3.18 -11.08
N TYR A 201 8.08 -4.47 -10.86
CA TYR A 201 7.02 -5.49 -10.93
C TYR A 201 6.07 -5.43 -9.73
N ARG A 202 6.57 -5.02 -8.55
CA ARG A 202 5.68 -4.74 -7.41
C ARG A 202 4.73 -3.58 -7.72
N MET A 203 5.23 -2.52 -8.35
CA MET A 203 4.39 -1.38 -8.72
C MET A 203 3.30 -1.78 -9.72
N GLU A 204 3.58 -2.70 -10.63
CA GLU A 204 2.57 -3.26 -11.53
C GLU A 204 1.47 -4.03 -10.77
N GLY A 205 1.84 -4.81 -9.75
CA GLY A 205 0.86 -5.49 -8.89
C GLY A 205 -0.04 -4.52 -8.12
N TYR A 206 0.46 -3.35 -7.74
CA TYR A 206 -0.34 -2.33 -7.05
C TYR A 206 -1.37 -1.64 -7.97
N LYS A 207 -1.20 -1.66 -9.30
CA LYS A 207 -2.21 -1.19 -10.26
C LYS A 207 -3.55 -1.91 -10.08
N VAL A 208 -3.51 -3.19 -9.70
CA VAL A 208 -4.70 -4.04 -9.53
C VAL A 208 -5.70 -3.42 -8.56
N THR A 209 -5.24 -2.66 -7.56
CA THR A 209 -6.14 -1.93 -6.65
C THR A 209 -7.04 -0.94 -7.38
N ALA A 210 -6.51 -0.21 -8.37
CA ALA A 210 -7.29 0.73 -9.17
C ALA A 210 -8.33 0.03 -10.04
N PHE A 211 -7.94 -1.10 -10.65
CA PHE A 211 -8.83 -1.90 -11.49
C PHE A 211 -9.97 -2.51 -10.70
N GLU A 212 -9.71 -3.00 -9.50
CA GLU A 212 -10.74 -3.52 -8.60
C GLU A 212 -11.72 -2.44 -8.14
N ILE A 213 -11.21 -1.27 -7.75
CA ILE A 213 -12.05 -0.13 -7.37
C ILE A 213 -12.99 0.23 -8.53
N PHE A 214 -12.45 0.31 -9.75
CA PHE A 214 -13.24 0.57 -10.96
C PHE A 214 -14.37 -0.46 -11.13
N LEU A 215 -14.07 -1.75 -11.06
CA LEU A 215 -15.09 -2.81 -11.18
C LEU A 215 -16.13 -2.74 -10.05
N GLN A 216 -15.67 -2.60 -8.81
CA GLN A 216 -16.53 -2.60 -7.61
C GLN A 216 -17.43 -1.38 -7.51
N LEU A 217 -17.08 -0.27 -8.15
CA LEU A 217 -17.92 0.91 -8.31
C LEU A 217 -18.83 0.84 -9.56
N GLY A 218 -19.04 -0.36 -10.13
CA GLY A 218 -19.88 -0.55 -11.32
C GLY A 218 -19.26 0.04 -12.58
N ARG A 219 -17.96 -0.17 -12.78
CA ARG A 219 -17.15 0.32 -13.91
C ARG A 219 -17.10 1.86 -13.99
N ARG A 220 -16.96 2.49 -12.84
CA ARG A 220 -16.83 3.95 -12.70
C ARG A 220 -15.54 4.30 -11.94
N ALA A 221 -14.91 5.39 -12.30
CA ALA A 221 -13.85 5.97 -11.48
C ALA A 221 -14.46 6.63 -10.24
N PRO A 222 -13.82 6.52 -9.06
CA PRO A 222 -14.17 7.36 -7.92
C PRO A 222 -13.77 8.82 -8.21
N ARG A 223 -14.36 9.77 -7.51
CA ARG A 223 -13.91 11.16 -7.55
C ARG A 223 -12.52 11.31 -6.95
N SER A 224 -12.31 10.69 -5.79
CA SER A 224 -11.04 10.78 -5.07
C SER A 224 -10.63 9.45 -4.47
N VAL A 225 -9.31 9.20 -4.40
CA VAL A 225 -8.72 8.08 -3.69
C VAL A 225 -7.69 8.62 -2.71
N ILE A 226 -7.86 8.30 -1.43
CA ILE A 226 -6.97 8.71 -0.35
C ILE A 226 -6.12 7.52 0.05
N VAL A 227 -4.79 7.67 0.02
CA VAL A 227 -3.84 6.57 0.20
C VAL A 227 -2.68 6.95 1.13
N PRO A 228 -2.30 6.09 2.09
CA PRO A 228 -1.12 6.31 2.92
C PRO A 228 0.16 6.31 2.08
N LEU A 229 1.06 7.25 2.36
CA LEU A 229 2.27 7.49 1.57
C LEU A 229 3.54 7.28 2.40
N SER A 230 4.38 6.33 1.97
CA SER A 230 5.72 6.08 2.49
C SER A 230 6.76 6.20 1.37
N SER A 231 7.31 5.08 0.90
CA SER A 231 8.33 5.02 -0.17
C SER A 231 7.85 5.45 -1.56
N GLY A 232 6.55 5.60 -1.77
CA GLY A 232 5.93 6.06 -3.02
C GLY A 232 5.41 4.96 -3.95
N GLY A 233 5.97 3.74 -3.92
CA GLY A 233 5.65 2.70 -4.90
C GLY A 233 4.16 2.31 -4.98
N HIS A 234 3.45 2.26 -3.84
CA HIS A 234 2.02 1.95 -3.82
C HIS A 234 1.18 3.06 -4.49
N LEU A 235 1.42 4.31 -4.11
CA LEU A 235 0.73 5.46 -4.70
C LEU A 235 0.98 5.54 -6.20
N LEU A 236 2.23 5.38 -6.64
CA LEU A 236 2.59 5.41 -8.06
C LEU A 236 1.95 4.25 -8.84
N GLY A 237 1.94 3.04 -8.27
CA GLY A 237 1.23 1.90 -8.85
C GLY A 237 -0.26 2.17 -9.02
N LEU A 238 -0.93 2.67 -7.96
CA LEU A 238 -2.34 3.05 -8.01
C LEU A 238 -2.61 4.12 -9.09
N MET A 239 -1.79 5.17 -9.14
CA MET A 239 -1.89 6.24 -10.14
C MET A 239 -1.74 5.69 -11.56
N ARG A 240 -0.77 4.81 -11.79
CA ARG A 240 -0.56 4.15 -13.09
C ARG A 240 -1.72 3.24 -13.47
N GLY A 241 -2.33 2.56 -12.50
CA GLY A 241 -3.52 1.76 -12.75
C GLY A 241 -4.70 2.60 -13.27
N PHE A 242 -4.98 3.75 -12.67
CA PHE A 242 -6.00 4.67 -13.19
C PHE A 242 -5.60 5.29 -14.54
N ALA A 243 -4.31 5.57 -14.76
CA ALA A 243 -3.84 6.04 -16.07
C ALA A 243 -3.99 4.97 -17.16
N ASP A 244 -3.83 3.69 -16.83
CA ASP A 244 -4.10 2.59 -17.74
C ASP A 244 -5.59 2.51 -18.09
N LEU A 245 -6.50 2.64 -17.12
CA LEU A 245 -7.95 2.69 -17.38
C LEU A 245 -8.35 3.90 -18.24
N GLU A 246 -7.77 5.07 -18.01
CA GLU A 246 -8.00 6.28 -18.81
C GLU A 246 -7.51 6.09 -20.25
N ARG A 247 -6.31 5.56 -20.43
CA ARG A 247 -5.70 5.31 -21.75
C ARG A 247 -6.50 4.30 -22.59
N GLU A 248 -7.08 3.27 -21.95
CA GLU A 248 -7.94 2.30 -22.59
C GLU A 248 -9.39 2.81 -22.79
N GLY A 249 -9.67 4.06 -22.41
CA GLY A 249 -11.01 4.67 -22.55
C GLY A 249 -12.06 4.09 -21.60
N LEU A 250 -11.64 3.31 -20.58
CA LEU A 250 -12.55 2.69 -19.62
C LEU A 250 -13.08 3.70 -18.59
N ILE A 251 -12.35 4.76 -18.34
CA ILE A 251 -12.79 5.91 -17.52
C ILE A 251 -12.61 7.21 -18.30
N GLN A 252 -13.52 8.18 -18.09
CA GLN A 252 -13.47 9.49 -18.74
C GLN A 252 -12.82 10.56 -17.87
N THR A 253 -12.78 10.33 -16.57
CA THR A 253 -12.24 11.27 -15.59
C THR A 253 -11.26 10.54 -14.68
N TYR A 254 -10.05 11.07 -14.58
CA TYR A 254 -9.03 10.58 -13.69
C TYR A 254 -9.36 11.00 -12.25
N PRO A 255 -9.31 10.08 -11.25
CA PRO A 255 -9.63 10.43 -9.87
C PRO A 255 -8.57 11.35 -9.27
N GLN A 256 -8.99 12.28 -8.39
CA GLN A 256 -8.04 13.02 -7.57
C GLN A 256 -7.37 12.08 -6.56
N ILE A 257 -6.07 11.96 -6.63
CA ILE A 257 -5.29 11.14 -5.69
C ILE A 257 -4.82 12.03 -4.53
N VAL A 258 -5.00 11.53 -3.31
CA VAL A 258 -4.55 12.21 -2.10
C VAL A 258 -3.56 11.29 -1.38
N GLY A 259 -2.29 11.67 -1.34
CA GLY A 259 -1.25 10.96 -0.57
C GLY A 259 -1.15 11.52 0.84
N VAL A 260 -1.12 10.64 1.85
CA VAL A 260 -1.12 11.06 3.26
C VAL A 260 0.10 10.53 3.99
N GLN A 261 0.85 11.41 4.62
CA GLN A 261 1.98 11.11 5.50
C GLN A 261 1.63 11.39 6.97
N ALA A 262 2.44 10.87 7.89
CA ALA A 262 2.39 11.24 9.30
C ALA A 262 3.14 12.55 9.52
N GLU A 263 2.61 13.51 10.29
CA GLU A 263 3.27 14.79 10.58
C GLU A 263 4.68 14.61 11.17
N GLY A 264 4.88 13.59 11.99
CA GLY A 264 6.19 13.24 12.53
C GLY A 264 7.23 12.81 11.49
N CYS A 265 6.80 12.47 10.25
CA CYS A 265 7.71 12.10 9.14
C CYS A 265 7.04 12.37 7.78
N ALA A 266 7.01 13.64 7.33
CA ALA A 266 6.27 14.09 6.16
C ALA A 266 7.13 14.84 5.12
N PRO A 267 8.27 14.27 4.63
CA PRO A 267 9.14 14.99 3.71
C PRO A 267 8.46 15.39 2.40
N LEU A 268 7.54 14.55 1.89
CA LEU A 268 6.88 14.82 0.62
C LEU A 268 5.75 15.83 0.75
N ALA A 269 4.95 15.78 1.81
CA ALA A 269 3.93 16.80 2.07
C ALA A 269 4.57 18.18 2.26
N GLN A 270 5.67 18.26 3.03
CA GLN A 270 6.41 19.51 3.22
C GLN A 270 6.99 20.08 1.91
N ALA A 271 7.57 19.22 1.06
CA ALA A 271 8.09 19.65 -0.23
C ALA A 271 6.98 20.08 -1.20
N PHE A 272 5.83 19.40 -1.14
CA PHE A 272 4.67 19.71 -1.97
C PHE A 272 4.08 21.08 -1.61
N ASP A 273 3.86 21.34 -0.31
CA ASP A 273 3.34 22.62 0.21
C ASP A 273 4.26 23.80 -0.12
N LYS A 274 5.59 23.58 -0.08
CA LYS A 274 6.58 24.58 -0.45
C LYS A 274 6.78 24.73 -1.96
N GLY A 275 6.07 23.98 -2.79
CA GLY A 275 6.21 24.02 -4.26
C GLY A 275 7.54 23.47 -4.78
N LEU A 276 8.31 22.73 -3.96
CA LEU A 276 9.66 22.25 -4.34
C LEU A 276 9.56 21.10 -5.36
N ALA A 277 10.39 21.15 -6.40
CA ALA A 277 10.46 20.09 -7.42
C ALA A 277 11.03 18.78 -6.88
N LYS A 278 11.86 18.84 -5.84
CA LYS A 278 12.47 17.69 -5.16
C LYS A 278 12.25 17.82 -3.66
N TYR A 279 12.06 16.67 -3.00
CA TYR A 279 12.03 16.66 -1.54
C TYR A 279 13.45 16.71 -0.96
N GLU A 280 13.54 17.18 0.25
CA GLU A 280 14.75 17.12 1.05
C GLU A 280 14.64 16.01 2.10
N ARG A 281 15.74 15.32 2.36
CA ARG A 281 15.82 14.37 3.47
C ARG A 281 15.56 15.12 4.77
N ILE A 282 14.67 14.59 5.60
CA ILE A 282 14.45 15.10 6.95
C ILE A 282 15.14 14.20 8.00
N ALA A 283 15.31 14.72 9.20
CA ALA A 283 15.70 13.88 10.32
C ALA A 283 14.60 12.82 10.58
N PRO A 284 14.98 11.59 11.02
CA PRO A 284 13.99 10.59 11.39
C PRO A 284 13.08 11.13 12.48
N GLY A 285 11.78 11.27 12.16
CA GLY A 285 10.78 11.74 13.09
C GLY A 285 10.16 10.58 13.89
N ARG A 286 9.38 10.92 14.91
CA ARG A 286 8.63 9.96 15.71
C ARG A 286 7.17 9.97 15.28
N THR A 287 6.61 8.80 15.03
CA THR A 287 5.18 8.59 14.80
C THR A 287 4.82 7.15 15.13
N ILE A 288 3.58 6.91 15.53
CA ILE A 288 3.02 5.57 15.72
C ILE A 288 2.86 4.82 14.40
N ALA A 289 2.78 5.55 13.29
CA ALA A 289 2.62 5.01 11.93
C ALA A 289 3.98 4.56 11.34
N HIS A 290 4.62 3.58 11.98
CA HIS A 290 5.98 3.14 11.64
C HIS A 290 6.15 2.71 10.18
N ALA A 291 5.13 2.13 9.55
CA ALA A 291 5.21 1.64 8.18
C ALA A 291 5.27 2.77 7.13
N ILE A 292 4.93 4.01 7.52
CA ILE A 292 5.05 5.20 6.66
C ILE A 292 6.10 6.21 7.16
N ALA A 293 6.80 5.92 8.24
CA ALA A 293 7.88 6.74 8.77
C ALA A 293 9.16 6.59 7.92
N ASN A 294 9.16 7.16 6.74
CA ASN A 294 10.30 7.10 5.81
C ASN A 294 10.86 8.51 5.52
N PRO A 295 11.98 8.90 6.13
CA PRO A 295 12.58 10.22 5.93
C PRO A 295 13.26 10.39 4.56
N THR A 296 13.44 9.28 3.82
CA THR A 296 14.13 9.25 2.52
C THR A 296 13.33 8.38 1.52
N PRO A 297 12.13 8.79 1.12
CA PRO A 297 11.29 8.00 0.19
C PRO A 297 11.98 7.81 -1.16
N PRO A 298 12.34 6.58 -1.56
CA PRO A 298 13.14 6.35 -2.78
C PRO A 298 12.43 6.73 -4.07
N ALA A 299 11.10 6.81 -4.07
CA ALA A 299 10.33 7.30 -5.21
C ALA A 299 9.77 8.73 -4.99
N GLY A 300 10.31 9.47 -4.02
CA GLY A 300 9.71 10.75 -3.57
C GLY A 300 9.60 11.80 -4.67
N ASN A 301 10.63 11.99 -5.48
CA ASN A 301 10.59 12.98 -6.56
C ASN A 301 9.62 12.58 -7.68
N ALA A 302 9.55 11.28 -8.02
CA ALA A 302 8.55 10.77 -8.97
C ALA A 302 7.12 11.00 -8.45
N VAL A 303 6.88 10.79 -7.14
CA VAL A 303 5.60 11.12 -6.50
C VAL A 303 5.28 12.60 -6.63
N LEU A 304 6.19 13.51 -6.25
CA LEU A 304 5.96 14.95 -6.35
C LEU A 304 5.60 15.38 -7.78
N ARG A 305 6.28 14.83 -8.78
CA ARG A 305 6.01 15.09 -10.19
C ARG A 305 4.62 14.61 -10.60
N MET A 306 4.34 13.32 -10.44
CA MET A 306 3.06 12.75 -10.87
C MET A 306 1.87 13.38 -10.15
N MET A 307 2.01 13.72 -8.86
CA MET A 307 0.95 14.38 -8.09
C MET A 307 0.64 15.78 -8.65
N ARG A 308 1.66 16.54 -9.08
CA ARG A 308 1.44 17.85 -9.72
C ARG A 308 0.86 17.74 -11.12
N GLU A 309 1.35 16.80 -11.93
CA GLU A 309 0.86 16.56 -13.29
C GLU A 309 -0.61 16.13 -13.33
N ARG A 310 -1.11 15.56 -12.23
CA ARG A 310 -2.47 15.00 -12.12
C ARG A 310 -3.34 15.70 -11.07
N ASP A 311 -3.01 16.94 -10.69
CA ASP A 311 -3.74 17.73 -9.68
C ASP A 311 -4.04 16.97 -8.38
N GLY A 312 -3.09 16.12 -7.98
CA GLY A 312 -3.14 15.38 -6.73
C GLY A 312 -2.83 16.27 -5.53
N LEU A 313 -3.05 15.73 -4.33
CA LEU A 313 -2.78 16.41 -3.07
C LEU A 313 -1.86 15.58 -2.18
N LEU A 314 -0.95 16.24 -1.48
CA LEU A 314 -0.19 15.64 -0.40
C LEU A 314 -0.54 16.31 0.91
N LEU A 315 -0.83 15.51 1.94
CA LEU A 315 -1.21 15.98 3.27
C LEU A 315 -0.38 15.26 4.33
N ALA A 316 -0.29 15.88 5.49
CA ALA A 316 0.19 15.21 6.69
C ALA A 316 -0.89 15.26 7.78
N VAL A 317 -0.95 14.22 8.62
CA VAL A 317 -1.90 14.11 9.74
C VAL A 317 -1.16 13.75 11.02
N SER A 318 -1.66 14.19 12.17
CA SER A 318 -1.06 13.90 13.48
C SER A 318 -1.30 12.46 13.93
N ASP A 319 -0.51 12.00 14.90
CA ASP A 319 -0.71 10.69 15.53
C ASP A 319 -2.06 10.63 16.27
N GLU A 320 -2.52 11.76 16.83
CA GLU A 320 -3.82 11.88 17.50
C GLU A 320 -4.97 11.68 16.51
N ASP A 321 -4.95 12.39 15.39
CA ASP A 321 -5.95 12.26 14.32
C ASP A 321 -6.00 10.83 13.78
N MET A 322 -4.84 10.17 13.64
CA MET A 322 -4.77 8.76 13.21
C MET A 322 -5.43 7.82 14.19
N LEU A 323 -5.17 7.97 15.50
CA LEU A 323 -5.76 7.12 16.53
C LEU A 323 -7.27 7.35 16.66
N GLU A 324 -7.72 8.61 16.56
CA GLU A 324 -9.15 8.93 16.54
C GLU A 324 -9.83 8.28 15.34
N ALA A 325 -9.29 8.45 14.14
CA ALA A 325 -9.81 7.86 12.92
C ALA A 325 -9.80 6.32 12.95
N GLN A 326 -8.77 5.70 13.55
CA GLN A 326 -8.70 4.26 13.74
C GLN A 326 -9.83 3.75 14.64
N ARG A 327 -10.06 4.43 15.78
CA ARG A 327 -11.15 4.08 16.70
C ARG A 327 -12.51 4.27 16.04
N GLU A 328 -12.69 5.34 15.29
CA GLU A 328 -13.94 5.62 14.58
C GLU A 328 -14.23 4.55 13.52
N LEU A 329 -13.26 4.17 12.68
CA LEU A 329 -13.43 3.08 11.72
C LEU A 329 -13.80 1.76 12.41
N ALA A 330 -13.16 1.46 13.54
CA ALA A 330 -13.44 0.23 14.29
C ALA A 330 -14.82 0.26 14.94
N SER A 331 -15.18 1.33 15.66
CA SER A 331 -16.42 1.41 16.44
C SER A 331 -17.66 1.72 15.60
N SER A 332 -17.49 2.46 14.50
CA SER A 332 -18.61 2.86 13.65
C SER A 332 -18.84 1.91 12.47
N GLU A 333 -17.77 1.38 11.88
CA GLU A 333 -17.85 0.59 10.65
C GLU A 333 -17.37 -0.86 10.82
N GLY A 334 -16.86 -1.23 12.01
CA GLY A 334 -16.33 -2.57 12.28
C GLY A 334 -15.01 -2.86 11.56
N LEU A 335 -14.29 -1.84 11.09
CA LEU A 335 -13.05 -1.97 10.33
C LEU A 335 -11.85 -1.60 11.19
N PHE A 336 -11.18 -2.61 11.73
CA PHE A 336 -9.95 -2.40 12.51
C PHE A 336 -8.72 -2.48 11.61
N CYS A 337 -8.16 -1.32 11.30
CA CYS A 337 -6.98 -1.18 10.43
C CYS A 337 -5.75 -0.67 11.21
N GLN A 338 -4.56 -0.77 10.61
CA GLN A 338 -3.34 -0.18 11.15
C GLN A 338 -3.45 1.36 11.22
N PRO A 339 -2.71 2.04 12.13
CA PRO A 339 -2.70 3.52 12.22
C PRO A 339 -2.38 4.19 10.87
N GLU A 340 -1.42 3.62 10.11
CA GLU A 340 -1.09 4.09 8.78
C GLU A 340 -2.31 4.14 7.84
N SER A 341 -3.18 3.14 7.94
CA SER A 341 -4.41 3.09 7.15
C SER A 341 -5.42 4.14 7.57
N ALA A 342 -5.50 4.41 8.86
CA ALA A 342 -6.42 5.40 9.42
C ALA A 342 -6.07 6.85 9.04
N THR A 343 -4.83 7.12 8.60
CA THR A 343 -4.46 8.42 8.02
C THR A 343 -5.42 8.88 6.94
N THR A 344 -6.02 7.92 6.20
CA THR A 344 -6.95 8.20 5.10
C THR A 344 -8.25 8.85 5.58
N LEU A 345 -8.83 8.37 6.68
CA LEU A 345 -10.02 9.00 7.28
C LEU A 345 -9.67 10.34 7.95
N ALA A 346 -8.52 10.42 8.63
CA ALA A 346 -8.04 11.68 9.21
C ALA A 346 -7.87 12.76 8.13
N ALA A 347 -7.27 12.41 6.99
CA ALA A 347 -7.12 13.30 5.84
C ALA A 347 -8.47 13.68 5.21
N LEU A 348 -9.41 12.75 5.10
CA LEU A 348 -10.77 13.02 4.62
C LEU A 348 -11.46 14.09 5.48
N LYS A 349 -11.38 13.96 6.81
CA LYS A 349 -11.93 14.95 7.75
C LYS A 349 -11.31 16.34 7.51
N ARG A 350 -9.98 16.44 7.43
CA ARG A 350 -9.27 17.70 7.13
C ARG A 350 -9.69 18.31 5.79
N LEU A 351 -9.83 17.51 4.75
CA LEU A 351 -10.25 17.98 3.42
C LEU A 351 -11.70 18.50 3.44
N ARG A 352 -12.60 17.83 4.16
CA ARG A 352 -13.98 18.27 4.35
C ARG A 352 -14.01 19.61 5.09
N ASP A 353 -13.29 19.75 6.21
CA ASP A 353 -13.26 20.96 7.03
C ASP A 353 -12.67 22.16 6.28
N ALA A 354 -11.72 21.89 5.38
CA ALA A 354 -11.16 22.87 4.46
C ALA A 354 -12.09 23.20 3.27
N GLY A 355 -13.29 22.61 3.19
CA GLY A 355 -14.22 22.80 2.08
C GLY A 355 -13.74 22.26 0.73
N ARG A 356 -12.77 21.34 0.74
CA ARG A 356 -12.18 20.75 -0.46
C ARG A 356 -12.91 19.48 -0.92
N LEU A 357 -13.78 18.94 -0.09
CA LEU A 357 -14.71 17.84 -0.39
C LEU A 357 -16.11 18.24 0.04
N ARG A 358 -17.05 18.34 -0.90
CA ARG A 358 -18.45 18.72 -0.66
C ARG A 358 -19.36 17.52 -0.79
N ALA A 359 -20.51 17.58 -0.12
CA ALA A 359 -21.58 16.59 -0.29
C ALA A 359 -22.03 16.50 -1.75
N GLY A 360 -22.33 15.29 -2.24
CA GLY A 360 -22.85 15.07 -3.59
C GLY A 360 -21.83 15.09 -4.74
N GLU A 361 -20.55 15.24 -4.44
CA GLU A 361 -19.52 15.38 -5.47
C GLU A 361 -18.88 14.02 -5.94
N GLY A 362 -19.53 12.89 -5.73
CA GLY A 362 -19.07 11.56 -6.16
C GLY A 362 -18.37 10.77 -5.05
N SER A 363 -17.94 9.55 -5.39
CA SER A 363 -17.42 8.60 -4.41
C SER A 363 -15.99 8.90 -3.98
N VAL A 364 -15.71 8.72 -2.69
CA VAL A 364 -14.37 8.80 -2.09
C VAL A 364 -13.96 7.42 -1.60
N VAL A 365 -12.77 6.97 -1.99
CA VAL A 365 -12.23 5.67 -1.57
C VAL A 365 -11.03 5.86 -0.65
N LEU A 366 -11.11 5.30 0.56
CA LEU A 366 -10.03 5.24 1.53
C LEU A 366 -9.31 3.91 1.40
N ILE A 367 -8.00 3.93 1.14
CA ILE A 367 -7.21 2.70 1.06
C ILE A 367 -6.77 2.28 2.47
N LEU A 368 -7.42 1.26 3.02
CA LEU A 368 -7.10 0.69 4.33
C LEU A 368 -6.04 -0.40 4.17
N THR A 369 -4.79 0.02 4.19
CA THR A 369 -3.61 -0.72 3.71
C THR A 369 -3.25 -1.97 4.47
N GLY A 370 -3.70 -2.14 5.72
CA GLY A 370 -3.38 -3.32 6.53
C GLY A 370 -4.20 -3.46 7.80
N SER A 371 -4.20 -4.67 8.35
CA SER A 371 -4.98 -5.06 9.54
C SER A 371 -4.43 -4.47 10.84
N GLY A 372 -5.29 -3.91 11.66
CA GLY A 372 -4.98 -3.45 13.01
C GLY A 372 -4.52 -4.57 13.96
N LEU A 373 -4.85 -5.82 13.65
CA LEU A 373 -4.39 -6.98 14.43
C LEU A 373 -2.86 -7.11 14.47
N LYS A 374 -2.15 -6.52 13.50
CA LYS A 374 -0.68 -6.47 13.49
C LYS A 374 -0.08 -5.45 14.46
N THR A 375 -0.90 -4.56 15.02
CA THR A 375 -0.48 -3.45 15.87
C THR A 375 -1.21 -3.43 17.22
N LEU A 376 -1.67 -4.59 17.71
CA LEU A 376 -2.39 -4.72 18.99
C LEU A 376 -1.60 -4.18 20.19
N HIS A 377 -0.26 -4.19 20.14
CA HIS A 377 0.59 -3.61 21.16
C HIS A 377 0.34 -2.11 21.38
N LEU A 378 -0.15 -1.38 20.40
CA LEU A 378 -0.52 0.04 20.52
C LEU A 378 -1.80 0.23 21.35
N LEU A 379 -2.60 -0.82 21.52
CA LEU A 379 -3.81 -0.83 22.34
C LEU A 379 -3.59 -1.41 23.73
N ALA A 380 -2.39 -1.91 24.06
CA ALA A 380 -2.11 -2.60 25.31
C ALA A 380 -2.37 -1.75 26.57
N SER A 381 -2.28 -0.41 26.44
CA SER A 381 -2.59 0.54 27.52
C SER A 381 -4.02 1.06 27.51
N ALA A 382 -4.85 0.67 26.51
CA ALA A 382 -6.24 1.09 26.45
C ALA A 382 -7.04 0.40 27.58
N PRO A 383 -7.83 1.15 28.36
CA PRO A 383 -8.63 0.55 29.44
C PRO A 383 -9.68 -0.39 28.85
N LEU A 384 -9.78 -1.58 29.45
CA LEU A 384 -10.85 -2.53 29.14
C LEU A 384 -11.97 -2.34 30.17
N GLU A 385 -13.14 -1.94 29.70
CA GLU A 385 -14.33 -1.91 30.55
C GLU A 385 -14.97 -3.31 30.57
N ILE A 386 -14.73 -4.04 31.65
CA ILE A 386 -15.25 -5.40 31.83
C ILE A 386 -16.27 -5.38 32.96
N HIS A 387 -17.52 -5.74 32.65
CA HIS A 387 -18.58 -5.89 33.61
C HIS A 387 -18.65 -7.34 34.07
N HIS A 388 -18.64 -7.54 35.42
CA HIS A 388 -18.67 -8.87 36.04
C HIS A 388 -20.03 -9.13 36.66
N PHE A 389 -20.65 -10.25 36.30
CA PHE A 389 -21.92 -10.73 36.85
C PHE A 389 -21.82 -12.20 37.22
N ALA A 390 -22.48 -12.62 38.28
CA ALA A 390 -22.80 -14.03 38.49
C ALA A 390 -23.87 -14.44 37.48
N ILE A 391 -23.94 -15.74 37.15
CA ILE A 391 -24.82 -16.21 36.08
C ILE A 391 -26.31 -16.00 36.40
N ASP A 392 -26.71 -16.15 37.67
CA ASP A 392 -28.04 -15.88 38.19
C ASP A 392 -28.41 -14.39 38.22
N GLY A 393 -27.44 -13.48 38.20
CA GLY A 393 -27.60 -12.03 38.13
C GLY A 393 -27.44 -11.44 36.73
N LEU A 394 -27.13 -12.26 35.70
CA LEU A 394 -26.74 -11.81 34.39
C LEU A 394 -27.83 -10.99 33.69
N GLU A 395 -29.10 -11.45 33.71
CA GLU A 395 -30.23 -10.76 33.07
C GLU A 395 -30.41 -9.33 33.63
N ALA A 396 -30.43 -9.21 34.95
CA ALA A 396 -30.56 -7.92 35.62
C ALA A 396 -29.35 -7.00 35.36
N GLY A 397 -28.16 -7.59 35.24
CA GLY A 397 -26.95 -6.89 34.87
C GLY A 397 -27.00 -6.32 33.44
N LEU A 398 -27.35 -7.13 32.47
CA LEU A 398 -27.51 -6.72 31.06
C LEU A 398 -28.61 -5.66 30.89
N ALA A 399 -29.76 -5.82 31.59
CA ALA A 399 -30.83 -4.82 31.58
C ALA A 399 -30.40 -3.45 32.12
N ARG A 400 -29.46 -3.40 33.08
CA ARG A 400 -28.89 -2.14 33.59
C ARG A 400 -27.94 -1.50 32.57
N LEU A 401 -27.12 -2.29 31.87
CA LEU A 401 -26.21 -1.78 30.85
C LEU A 401 -26.95 -1.25 29.63
N SER A 402 -28.02 -1.89 29.19
CA SER A 402 -28.81 -1.48 28.02
C SER A 402 -29.58 -0.15 28.21
N LYS A 403 -29.78 0.30 29.46
CA LYS A 403 -30.45 1.59 29.76
C LYS A 403 -29.49 2.80 29.75
N ARG A 404 -28.19 2.57 29.57
CA ARG A 404 -27.14 3.62 29.53
C ARG A 404 -26.67 3.98 28.12
N ALA A 405 -27.28 3.40 27.09
CA ALA A 405 -26.93 3.66 25.67
C ALA A 405 -27.79 4.83 25.09
#